data_cb817d1b20961441c75e506fb3692d68
#
_entry.id   cb817d1b20961441c75e506fb3692d68
#
_cell.length_a   1.000
_cell.length_b   1.000
_cell.length_c   1.000
_cell.angle_alpha   90.00
_cell.angle_beta   90.00
_cell.angle_gamma   90.00
#
_symmetry.space_group_name_H-M   'P 1'
#
loop_
_entity.id
_entity.type
_entity.pdbx_description
1 polymer ?
#
loop_
_entity_poly.entity_id
_entity_poly.type
_entity_poly.pdbx_seq_one_letter_code
_entity_poly.pdbx_strand_id
1 'polypeptide(L)'
;MVATARSPRSVVIVGSTGSIGTQALEVIERNPELFSVTALAAGGGNLPLLIDQAKRFNVSIVSAAHGDRKILQDALPGVEVLVG
;
A
#
# COMPACT_ATOMS: atom_id res chain seq x y z
N MET A 1 30.37 -6.33 -1.63
CA MET A 1 29.12 -6.10 -1.13
C MET A 1 28.34 -7.36 -0.97
N VAL A 2 27.67 -7.51 0.00
CA VAL A 2 27.12 -8.72 0.25
C VAL A 2 25.84 -8.68 0.79
N ALA A 3 25.38 -8.64 1.62
CA ALA A 3 24.06 -8.46 2.13
C ALA A 3 22.97 -8.95 1.25
N THR A 4 23.25 -9.74 0.33
CA THR A 4 22.25 -10.14 -0.62
C THR A 4 21.23 -11.09 -0.04
N ALA A 5 21.54 -11.73 1.06
CA ALA A 5 20.61 -12.65 1.66
C ALA A 5 19.58 -11.95 2.54
N ARG A 6 19.66 -10.65 2.67
CA ARG A 6 18.78 -9.92 3.57
C ARG A 6 17.38 -9.78 2.96
N SER A 7 16.37 -10.09 3.75
CA SER A 7 14.98 -9.90 3.32
C SER A 7 14.63 -8.41 3.24
N PRO A 8 13.73 -8.01 2.36
CA PRO A 8 13.26 -6.63 2.33
C PRO A 8 12.63 -6.23 3.65
N ARG A 9 12.75 -4.96 3.99
CA ARG A 9 12.06 -4.43 5.16
C ARG A 9 10.59 -4.29 4.85
N SER A 10 9.75 -4.72 5.77
CA SER A 10 8.31 -4.51 5.68
C SER A 10 7.98 -3.10 6.10
N VAL A 11 7.23 -2.38 5.29
CA VAL A 11 6.86 -1.01 5.58
C VAL A 11 5.36 -0.82 5.46
N VAL A 12 4.85 0.12 6.24
CA VAL A 12 3.46 0.56 6.18
C VAL A 12 3.49 2.02 5.74
N ILE A 13 2.72 2.36 4.73
CA ILE A 13 2.65 3.73 4.24
C ILE A 13 1.34 4.35 4.70
N VAL A 14 1.43 5.40 5.50
CA VAL A 14 0.27 6.16 5.96
C VAL A 14 0.14 7.40 5.08
N GLY A 15 -1.08 7.67 4.63
CA GLY A 15 -1.31 8.76 3.69
C GLY A 15 -0.84 8.40 2.28
N SER A 16 -1.03 7.16 1.87
CA SER A 16 -0.43 6.63 0.64
C SER A 16 -0.89 7.35 -0.62
N THR A 17 -2.10 7.91 -0.62
CA THR A 17 -2.62 8.63 -1.79
C THR A 17 -2.28 10.12 -1.79
N GLY A 18 -1.65 10.63 -0.73
CA GLY A 18 -1.19 12.00 -0.68
C GLY A 18 0.14 12.16 -1.40
N SER A 19 0.62 13.40 -1.52
CA SER A 19 1.81 13.66 -2.31
C SER A 19 3.07 13.03 -1.71
N ILE A 20 3.23 13.08 -0.39
CA ILE A 20 4.39 12.47 0.25
C ILE A 20 4.32 10.95 0.15
N GLY A 21 3.12 10.38 0.35
CA GLY A 21 2.95 8.93 0.26
C GLY A 21 3.22 8.40 -1.13
N THR A 22 2.73 9.10 -2.17
CA THR A 22 2.97 8.67 -3.54
C THR A 22 4.46 8.75 -3.89
N GLN A 23 5.16 9.77 -3.40
CA GLN A 23 6.60 9.87 -3.62
C GLN A 23 7.35 8.75 -2.91
N ALA A 24 6.94 8.42 -1.68
CA ALA A 24 7.56 7.32 -0.96
C ALA A 24 7.39 6.00 -1.70
N LEU A 25 6.19 5.76 -2.25
CA LEU A 25 5.95 4.54 -3.01
C LEU A 25 6.77 4.49 -4.29
N GLU A 26 7.02 5.63 -4.93
CA GLU A 26 7.90 5.65 -6.10
C GLU A 26 9.31 5.21 -5.76
N VAL A 27 9.83 5.67 -4.63
CA VAL A 27 11.16 5.27 -4.18
C VAL A 27 11.20 3.77 -3.90
N ILE A 28 10.16 3.26 -3.24
CA ILE A 28 10.09 1.85 -2.91
C ILE A 28 10.00 1.00 -4.17
N GLU A 29 9.24 1.45 -5.15
CA GLU A 29 9.09 0.72 -6.41
C GLU A 29 10.41 0.56 -7.14
N ARG A 30 11.30 1.53 -7.00
CA ARG A 30 12.62 1.48 -7.61
C ARG A 30 13.60 0.61 -6.82
N ASN A 31 13.24 0.22 -5.60
CA ASN A 31 14.13 -0.53 -4.72
C ASN A 31 13.41 -1.73 -4.13
N PRO A 32 12.87 -2.63 -4.99
CA PRO A 32 12.07 -3.74 -4.49
C PRO A 32 12.86 -4.74 -3.66
N GLU A 33 14.18 -4.75 -3.81
CA GLU A 33 15.02 -5.64 -3.02
C GLU A 33 15.23 -5.12 -1.60
N LEU A 34 14.94 -3.84 -1.35
CA LEU A 34 15.14 -3.23 -0.04
C LEU A 34 13.86 -3.13 0.77
N PHE A 35 12.71 -2.99 0.12
CA PHE A 35 11.46 -2.70 0.80
C PHE A 35 10.31 -3.53 0.26
N SER A 36 9.43 -3.92 1.16
CA SER A 36 8.19 -4.61 0.83
C SER A 36 7.06 -3.88 1.54
N VAL A 37 6.03 -3.45 0.80
CA VAL A 37 4.91 -2.73 1.39
C VAL A 37 3.90 -3.75 1.91
N THR A 38 3.70 -3.75 3.21
CA THR A 38 2.76 -4.67 3.85
C THR A 38 1.35 -4.09 3.89
N ALA A 39 1.24 -2.80 4.12
CA ALA A 39 -0.05 -2.17 4.31
C ALA A 39 -0.04 -0.73 3.82
N LEU A 40 -1.21 -0.27 3.38
CA LEU A 40 -1.44 1.12 3.00
C LEU A 40 -2.58 1.67 3.83
N ALA A 41 -2.46 2.91 4.27
CA ALA A 41 -3.53 3.61 4.95
C ALA A 41 -3.75 4.96 4.29
N ALA A 42 -4.99 5.32 4.07
CA ALA A 42 -5.34 6.56 3.40
C ALA A 42 -6.64 7.13 3.96
N GLY A 43 -6.97 8.36 3.57
CA GLY A 43 -8.19 9.01 4.05
C GLY A 43 -9.46 8.45 3.42
N GLY A 44 -9.39 8.03 2.17
CA GLY A 44 -10.56 7.52 1.46
C GLY A 44 -11.06 8.44 0.36
N GLY A 45 -10.42 9.59 0.17
CA GLY A 45 -10.84 10.53 -0.86
C GLY A 45 -10.46 10.13 -2.27
N ASN A 46 -9.61 9.15 -2.43
CA ASN A 46 -9.19 8.69 -3.76
C ASN A 46 -9.06 7.17 -3.76
N LEU A 47 -10.21 6.50 -3.72
CA LEU A 47 -10.22 5.04 -3.71
C LEU A 47 -9.60 4.41 -4.95
N PRO A 48 -9.82 4.93 -6.16
CA PRO A 48 -9.17 4.32 -7.34
C PRO A 48 -7.67 4.30 -7.23
N LEU A 49 -7.05 5.36 -6.73
CA LEU A 49 -5.61 5.38 -6.55
C LEU A 49 -5.16 4.40 -5.47
N LEU A 50 -5.89 4.33 -4.37
CA LEU A 50 -5.58 3.40 -3.28
C LEU A 50 -5.64 1.95 -3.78
N ILE A 51 -6.65 1.63 -4.57
CA ILE A 51 -6.79 0.30 -5.15
C ILE A 51 -5.62 -0.01 -6.09
N ASP A 52 -5.25 0.94 -6.93
CA ASP A 52 -4.13 0.76 -7.85
C ASP A 52 -2.83 0.51 -7.07
N GLN A 53 -2.58 1.32 -6.04
CA GLN A 53 -1.40 1.15 -5.21
C GLN A 53 -1.37 -0.23 -4.54
N ALA A 54 -2.50 -0.66 -4.00
CA ALA A 54 -2.58 -1.93 -3.31
C ALA A 54 -2.25 -3.09 -4.24
N LYS A 55 -2.70 -3.02 -5.49
CA LYS A 55 -2.40 -4.06 -6.48
C LYS A 55 -0.95 -4.01 -6.91
N ARG A 56 -0.42 -2.82 -7.16
CA ARG A 56 0.96 -2.67 -7.63
C ARG A 56 1.97 -3.17 -6.61
N PHE A 57 1.70 -2.92 -5.34
CA PHE A 57 2.64 -3.31 -4.29
C PHE A 57 2.24 -4.61 -3.60
N ASN A 58 1.15 -5.22 -4.01
CA ASN A 58 0.71 -6.54 -3.50
C ASN A 58 0.62 -6.54 -1.98
N VAL A 59 -0.05 -5.52 -1.43
CA VAL A 59 -0.14 -5.37 0.02
C VAL A 59 -1.11 -6.38 0.62
N SER A 60 -0.95 -6.65 1.91
CA SER A 60 -1.83 -7.57 2.65
C SER A 60 -3.00 -6.85 3.30
N ILE A 61 -2.86 -5.57 3.60
CA ILE A 61 -3.85 -4.82 4.36
C ILE A 61 -4.01 -3.43 3.75
N VAL A 62 -5.26 -2.99 3.65
CA VAL A 62 -5.59 -1.62 3.24
C VAL A 62 -6.53 -1.03 4.28
N SER A 63 -6.23 0.17 4.75
CA SER A 63 -7.08 0.89 5.69
C SER A 63 -7.46 2.23 5.08
N ALA A 64 -8.75 2.55 5.14
CA ALA A 64 -9.25 3.85 4.72
C ALA A 64 -10.05 4.46 5.87
N ALA A 65 -9.85 5.75 6.13
CA ALA A 65 -10.58 6.42 7.21
C ALA A 65 -12.07 6.44 6.92
N HIS A 66 -12.43 6.55 5.65
CA HIS A 66 -13.82 6.45 5.20
C HIS A 66 -13.82 5.97 3.76
N GLY A 67 -14.98 5.67 3.23
CA GLY A 67 -15.12 5.15 1.89
C GLY A 67 -16.00 3.91 1.91
N ASP A 68 -16.22 3.32 0.74
CA ASP A 68 -17.08 2.16 0.60
C ASP A 68 -16.25 0.88 0.73
N ARG A 69 -16.46 0.18 1.83
CA ARG A 69 -15.75 -1.06 2.11
C ARG A 69 -15.99 -2.11 1.03
N LYS A 70 -17.23 -2.18 0.54
CA LYS A 70 -17.56 -3.19 -0.47
C LYS A 70 -16.79 -2.96 -1.76
N ILE A 71 -16.68 -1.71 -2.19
CA ILE A 71 -15.91 -1.37 -3.38
C ILE A 71 -14.46 -1.80 -3.21
N LEU A 72 -13.87 -1.49 -2.07
CA LEU A 72 -12.49 -1.87 -1.80
C LEU A 72 -12.32 -3.39 -1.75
N GLN A 73 -13.21 -4.08 -1.05
CA GLN A 73 -13.07 -5.52 -0.89
C GLN A 73 -13.30 -6.25 -2.21
N ASP A 74 -14.25 -5.79 -3.03
CA ASP A 74 -14.49 -6.40 -4.34
C ASP A 74 -13.31 -6.21 -5.27
N ALA A 75 -12.64 -5.05 -5.19
CA ALA A 75 -11.49 -4.75 -6.03
C ALA A 75 -10.22 -5.46 -5.56
N LEU A 76 -10.15 -5.79 -4.27
CA LEU A 76 -8.93 -6.33 -3.65
C LEU A 76 -9.22 -7.66 -2.94
N PRO A 77 -9.57 -8.71 -3.70
CA PRO A 77 -9.84 -10.00 -3.08
C PRO A 77 -8.56 -10.54 -2.42
N GLY A 78 -8.69 -11.06 -1.23
CA GLY A 78 -7.56 -11.58 -0.49
C GLY A 78 -6.82 -10.54 0.35
N VAL A 79 -7.17 -9.27 0.21
CA VAL A 79 -6.57 -8.19 1.01
C VAL A 79 -7.50 -7.91 2.18
N GLU A 80 -6.94 -7.73 3.37
CA GLU A 80 -7.73 -7.33 4.52
C GLU A 80 -8.07 -5.85 4.39
N VAL A 81 -9.35 -5.51 4.36
CA VAL A 81 -9.82 -4.14 4.19
C VAL A 81 -10.44 -3.65 5.47
N LEU A 82 -9.94 -2.53 5.98
CA LEU A 82 -10.44 -1.89 7.18
C LEU A 82 -10.94 -0.50 6.81
N VAL A 83 -12.15 -0.16 7.23
CA VAL A 83 -12.74 1.15 6.96
C VAL A 83 -13.33 1.71 8.25
N GLY A 84 -13.06 2.96 8.50
CA GLY A 84 -13.57 3.64 9.67
C GLY A 84 -12.55 3.99 10.69
#